data_e77093bcdc8846c20b4fda62969ec3cd
#
_entry.id   e77093bcdc8846c20b4fda62969ec3cd
#
_cell.length_a   1.000
_cell.length_b   1.000
_cell.length_c   1.000
_cell.angle_alpha   90.00
_cell.angle_beta   90.00
_cell.angle_gamma   90.00
#
_symmetry.space_group_name_H-M   'P 1'
#
loop_
_entity.id
_entity.type
_entity.pdbx_description
1 polymer ?
#
loop_
_entity_poly.entity_id
_entity_poly.type
_entity_poly.pdbx_seq_one_letter_code
_entity_poly.pdbx_strand_id
1 'polypeptide(L)'
;MFGTIAKMKLKPGSYEKMQDTMKGFEERPVKGFMFNAVYRSKSDPNEVWLVVGFEDEATYRANANDPQTDQMAKAYQQLLAAPPEWHDGEIVTMTRAEDRAST
;
A
#
# COMPACT_ATOMS: atom_id res chain seq x y z
N MET A 1 11.64 -6.69 -8.98
CA MET A 1 10.62 -6.23 -8.02
C MET A 1 9.68 -5.24 -8.69
N PHE A 2 8.43 -5.31 -8.33
CA PHE A 2 7.38 -4.49 -8.93
C PHE A 2 6.40 -4.03 -7.85
N GLY A 3 5.85 -2.84 -7.98
CA GLY A 3 4.91 -2.37 -6.98
C GLY A 3 4.17 -1.11 -7.40
N THR A 4 3.66 -0.43 -6.41
CA THR A 4 2.92 0.81 -6.63
C THR A 4 3.18 1.82 -5.53
N ILE A 5 3.03 3.07 -5.89
CA ILE A 5 2.94 4.17 -4.94
C ILE A 5 1.54 4.77 -5.14
N ALA A 6 0.74 4.78 -4.09
CA ALA A 6 -0.62 5.27 -4.19
C ALA A 6 -0.82 6.49 -3.30
N LYS A 7 -1.33 7.56 -3.87
CA LYS A 7 -1.75 8.74 -3.12
C LYS A 7 -3.23 8.63 -2.82
N MET A 8 -3.59 8.78 -1.57
CA MET A 8 -4.97 8.67 -1.11
C MET A 8 -5.36 9.90 -0.30
N LYS A 9 -6.55 10.40 -0.54
CA LYS A 9 -7.14 11.47 0.23
C LYS A 9 -8.28 10.89 1.07
N LEU A 10 -8.12 10.89 2.38
CA LEU A 10 -9.11 10.35 3.30
C LEU A 10 -10.22 11.36 3.57
N LYS A 11 -11.42 10.85 3.83
CA LYS A 11 -12.47 11.67 4.42
C LYS A 11 -12.04 12.07 5.83
N PRO A 12 -12.40 13.27 6.30
CA PRO A 12 -12.06 13.67 7.67
C PRO A 12 -12.53 12.64 8.69
N GLY A 13 -11.66 12.31 9.65
CA GLY A 13 -11.97 11.34 10.70
C GLY A 13 -11.86 9.88 10.31
N SER A 14 -11.39 9.56 9.09
CA SER A 14 -11.32 8.17 8.61
C SER A 14 -9.96 7.49 8.83
N TYR A 15 -8.98 8.19 9.37
CA TYR A 15 -7.63 7.66 9.48
C TYR A 15 -7.55 6.40 10.35
N GLU A 16 -8.23 6.38 11.49
CA GLU A 16 -8.20 5.21 12.38
C GLU A 16 -8.87 4.00 11.74
N LYS A 17 -9.98 4.21 11.03
CA LYS A 17 -10.66 3.14 10.29
C LYS A 17 -9.75 2.58 9.20
N MET A 18 -8.98 3.45 8.54
CA MET A 18 -8.02 3.01 7.54
C MET A 18 -6.96 2.10 8.17
N GLN A 19 -6.41 2.48 9.33
CA GLN A 19 -5.44 1.66 10.04
C GLN A 19 -6.01 0.29 10.42
N ASP A 20 -7.25 0.24 10.89
CA ASP A 20 -7.90 -1.02 11.24
C ASP A 20 -8.10 -1.91 10.02
N THR A 21 -8.48 -1.34 8.89
CA THR A 21 -8.62 -2.07 7.64
C THR A 21 -7.27 -2.64 7.18
N MET A 22 -6.20 -1.89 7.33
CA MET A 22 -4.85 -2.33 6.98
C MET A 22 -4.38 -3.50 7.85
N LYS A 23 -4.71 -3.50 9.13
CA LYS A 23 -4.36 -4.62 10.02
C LYS A 23 -4.96 -5.94 9.53
N GLY A 24 -6.20 -5.91 9.10
CA GLY A 24 -6.84 -7.10 8.52
C GLY A 24 -6.12 -7.58 7.26
N PHE A 25 -5.61 -6.67 6.45
CA PHE A 25 -4.80 -7.01 5.28
C PHE A 25 -3.46 -7.65 5.68
N GLU A 26 -2.79 -7.11 6.68
CA GLU A 26 -1.48 -7.59 7.12
C GLU A 26 -1.50 -9.02 7.66
N GLU A 27 -2.63 -9.45 8.19
CA GLU A 27 -2.79 -10.81 8.73
C GLU A 27 -2.95 -11.88 7.64
N ARG A 28 -3.23 -11.48 6.41
CA ARG A 28 -3.47 -12.40 5.30
C ARG A 28 -2.16 -12.69 4.56
N PRO A 29 -1.79 -13.99 4.39
CA PRO A 29 -0.62 -14.32 3.57
C PRO A 29 -0.89 -14.00 2.10
N VAL A 30 0.08 -13.36 1.44
CA VAL A 30 -0.01 -12.97 0.03
C VAL A 30 1.27 -13.39 -0.67
N LYS A 31 1.11 -14.20 -1.73
CA LYS A 31 2.25 -14.70 -2.49
C LYS A 31 3.01 -13.54 -3.16
N GLY A 32 4.32 -13.55 -2.97
CA GLY A 32 5.20 -12.56 -3.58
C GLY A 32 5.25 -11.21 -2.89
N PHE A 33 4.43 -11.01 -1.87
CA PHE A 33 4.46 -9.78 -1.10
C PHE A 33 5.82 -9.62 -0.39
N MET A 34 6.43 -8.45 -0.50
CA MET A 34 7.72 -8.17 0.14
C MET A 34 7.60 -7.14 1.26
N PHE A 35 6.95 -6.04 0.99
CA PHE A 35 6.82 -4.97 1.99
C PHE A 35 5.68 -4.03 1.62
N ASN A 36 5.21 -3.32 2.64
CA ASN A 36 4.45 -2.10 2.43
C ASN A 36 4.86 -1.06 3.45
N ALA A 37 4.62 0.19 3.13
CA ALA A 37 4.77 1.29 4.05
C ALA A 37 3.64 2.27 3.78
N VAL A 38 3.09 2.82 4.85
CA VAL A 38 2.09 3.87 4.75
C VAL A 38 2.63 5.08 5.48
N TYR A 39 2.59 6.22 4.80
CA TYR A 39 3.01 7.41 5.47
C TYR A 39 1.96 8.52 5.32
N ARG A 40 1.86 9.28 6.39
CA ARG A 40 0.87 10.35 6.49
C ARG A 40 1.56 11.68 6.29
N SER A 41 0.99 12.51 5.43
CA SER A 41 1.55 13.83 5.18
C SER A 41 1.54 14.66 6.47
N LYS A 42 2.63 15.35 6.74
CA LYS A 42 2.71 16.25 7.89
C LYS A 42 1.86 17.51 7.68
N SER A 43 1.76 17.98 6.46
CA SER A 43 1.03 19.20 6.12
C SER A 43 -0.48 18.98 5.95
N ASP A 44 -0.89 17.74 5.64
CA ASP A 44 -2.28 17.39 5.44
C ASP A 44 -2.57 16.03 6.09
N PRO A 45 -3.17 15.99 7.29
CA PRO A 45 -3.41 14.74 8.00
C PRO A 45 -4.37 13.78 7.30
N ASN A 46 -5.07 14.23 6.27
CA ASN A 46 -5.96 13.38 5.46
C ASN A 46 -5.30 12.86 4.20
N GLU A 47 -4.06 13.25 3.90
CA GLU A 47 -3.30 12.75 2.77
C GLU A 47 -2.38 11.62 3.22
N VAL A 48 -2.53 10.47 2.59
CA VAL A 48 -1.80 9.25 2.93
C VAL A 48 -1.16 8.69 1.66
N TRP A 49 0.07 8.22 1.79
CA TRP A 49 0.81 7.58 0.70
C TRP A 49 1.09 6.14 1.06
N LEU A 50 0.71 5.22 0.17
CA LEU A 50 0.97 3.80 0.32
C LEU A 50 2.07 3.39 -0.64
N VAL A 51 3.08 2.68 -0.13
CA VAL A 51 4.13 2.08 -0.96
C VAL A 51 4.05 0.58 -0.77
N VAL A 52 3.94 -0.17 -1.87
CA VAL A 52 3.83 -1.62 -1.84
C VAL A 52 4.85 -2.22 -2.80
N GLY A 53 5.55 -3.26 -2.35
CA GLY A 53 6.49 -3.99 -3.19
C GLY A 53 6.20 -5.48 -3.23
N PHE A 54 6.30 -6.06 -4.44
CA PHE A 54 6.18 -7.49 -4.70
C PHE A 54 7.44 -8.00 -5.41
N GLU A 55 7.66 -9.31 -5.34
CA GLU A 55 8.80 -9.95 -5.98
C GLU A 55 8.88 -9.67 -7.47
N ASP A 56 7.73 -9.67 -8.15
CA ASP A 56 7.63 -9.45 -9.59
C ASP A 56 6.26 -8.92 -9.96
N GLU A 57 6.11 -8.53 -11.22
CA GLU A 57 4.86 -8.01 -11.73
C GLU A 57 3.75 -9.08 -11.73
N ALA A 58 4.09 -10.33 -11.99
CA ALA A 58 3.09 -11.41 -12.04
C ALA A 58 2.40 -11.61 -10.69
N THR A 59 3.16 -11.62 -9.58
CA THR A 59 2.56 -11.75 -8.24
C THR A 59 1.79 -10.49 -7.85
N TYR A 60 2.28 -9.31 -8.24
CA TYR A 60 1.55 -8.06 -8.02
C TYR A 60 0.18 -8.09 -8.73
N ARG A 61 0.15 -8.48 -9.99
CA ARG A 61 -1.08 -8.54 -10.78
C ARG A 61 -2.04 -9.62 -10.26
N ALA A 62 -1.51 -10.78 -9.86
CA ALA A 62 -2.32 -11.84 -9.27
C ALA A 62 -3.02 -11.37 -8.00
N ASN A 63 -2.32 -10.63 -7.14
CA ASN A 63 -2.92 -10.07 -5.94
C ASN A 63 -3.98 -9.02 -6.29
N ALA A 64 -3.71 -8.15 -7.25
CA ALA A 64 -4.66 -7.12 -7.67
C ALA A 64 -5.96 -7.71 -8.22
N ASN A 65 -5.90 -8.90 -8.81
CA ASN A 65 -7.05 -9.61 -9.38
C ASN A 65 -7.72 -10.57 -8.39
N ASP A 66 -7.18 -10.72 -7.19
CA ASP A 66 -7.76 -11.60 -6.18
C ASP A 66 -9.07 -10.99 -5.66
N PRO A 67 -10.17 -11.77 -5.58
CA PRO A 67 -11.45 -11.28 -5.07
C PRO A 67 -11.37 -10.71 -3.64
N GLN A 68 -10.51 -11.27 -2.80
CA GLN A 68 -10.32 -10.75 -1.43
C GLN A 68 -9.67 -9.37 -1.45
N THR A 69 -8.72 -9.15 -2.34
CA THR A 69 -8.10 -7.84 -2.53
C THR A 69 -9.12 -6.82 -3.02
N ASP A 70 -10.00 -7.22 -3.94
CA ASP A 70 -11.07 -6.35 -4.43
C ASP A 70 -12.02 -5.92 -3.31
N GLN A 71 -12.39 -6.85 -2.43
CA GLN A 71 -13.23 -6.53 -1.26
C GLN A 71 -12.56 -5.52 -0.33
N MET A 72 -11.27 -5.66 -0.12
CA MET A 72 -10.50 -4.72 0.70
C MET A 72 -10.39 -3.37 0.04
N ALA A 73 -10.18 -3.33 -1.28
CA ALA A 73 -10.14 -2.09 -2.03
C ALA A 73 -11.47 -1.34 -1.91
N LYS A 74 -12.59 -2.04 -1.97
CA LYS A 74 -13.91 -1.43 -1.76
C LYS A 74 -14.07 -0.84 -0.36
N ALA A 75 -13.56 -1.54 0.65
CA ALA A 75 -13.57 -1.03 2.03
C ALA A 75 -12.76 0.27 2.14
N TYR A 76 -11.58 0.32 1.53
CA TYR A 76 -10.76 1.54 1.48
C TYR A 76 -11.48 2.68 0.75
N GLN A 77 -12.09 2.39 -0.38
CA GLN A 77 -12.76 3.42 -1.19
C GLN A 77 -13.83 4.17 -0.41
N GLN A 78 -14.50 3.51 0.51
CA GLN A 78 -15.51 4.14 1.37
C GLN A 78 -14.90 5.20 2.30
N LEU A 79 -13.61 5.08 2.60
CA LEU A 79 -12.90 6.00 3.48
C LEU A 79 -12.25 7.17 2.73
N LEU A 80 -12.28 7.14 1.40
CA LEU A 80 -11.58 8.12 0.57
C LEU A 80 -12.52 9.24 0.13
N ALA A 81 -11.99 10.47 0.14
CA ALA A 81 -12.70 11.65 -0.35
C ALA A 81 -12.65 11.77 -1.88
N ALA A 82 -11.70 11.03 -2.51
CA ALA A 82 -11.50 11.04 -3.96
C ALA A 82 -10.92 9.70 -4.38
N PRO A 83 -10.99 9.31 -5.67
CA PRO A 83 -10.35 8.09 -6.15
C PRO A 83 -8.85 8.09 -5.86
N PRO A 84 -8.27 6.92 -5.49
CA PRO A 84 -6.83 6.85 -5.25
C PRO A 84 -6.06 7.06 -6.55
N GLU A 85 -4.88 7.64 -6.42
CA GLU A 85 -3.97 7.86 -7.54
C GLU A 85 -2.85 6.83 -7.48
N TRP A 86 -2.84 5.91 -8.47
CA TRP A 86 -1.92 4.78 -8.51
C TRP A 86 -0.75 5.06 -9.45
N HIS A 87 0.45 4.71 -9.02
CA HIS A 87 1.67 4.82 -9.82
C HIS A 87 2.39 3.48 -9.80
N ASP A 88 1.97 2.57 -10.66
CA ASP A 88 2.59 1.26 -10.79
C ASP A 88 3.94 1.37 -11.49
N GLY A 89 4.91 0.57 -11.05
CA GLY A 89 6.22 0.60 -11.67
C GLY A 89 7.16 -0.47 -11.14
N GLU A 90 8.33 -0.52 -11.78
CA GLU A 90 9.40 -1.42 -11.39
C GLU A 90 10.21 -0.80 -10.25
N ILE A 91 10.47 -1.60 -9.22
CA ILE A 91 11.37 -1.18 -8.14
C ILE A 91 12.78 -1.54 -8.59
N VAL A 92 13.56 -0.52 -8.93
CA VAL A 92 14.91 -0.72 -9.48
C VAL A 92 15.97 -0.89 -8.39
N THR A 93 15.70 -0.38 -7.20
CA THR A 93 16.62 -0.50 -6.06
C THR A 93 15.85 -0.44 -4.77
N MET A 94 16.18 -1.34 -3.85
CA MET A 94 15.67 -1.29 -2.48
C MET A 94 16.84 -1.62 -1.54
N THR A 95 17.07 -0.77 -0.56
CA THR A 95 18.13 -0.99 0.43
C THR A 95 17.51 -1.00 1.83
N ARG A 96 17.73 -2.08 2.56
CA ARG A 96 17.34 -2.18 3.97
C ARG A 96 18.53 -1.84 4.85
N ALA A 97 18.25 -1.50 6.11
CA ALA A 97 19.32 -1.14 7.05
C ALA A 97 20.41 -2.22 7.16
N GLU A 98 20.01 -3.51 7.19
CA GLU A 98 20.94 -4.62 7.28
C GLU A 98 21.79 -4.82 6.02
N ASP A 99 21.38 -4.24 4.88
CA ASP A 99 22.08 -4.37 3.60
C ASP A 99 23.10 -3.25 3.39
N ARG A 100 23.13 -2.26 4.27
CA ARG A 100 24.07 -1.14 4.16
C ARG A 100 25.40 -1.49 4.79
N ALA A 101 26.47 -0.95 4.19
CA ALA A 101 27.78 -1.07 4.80
C ALA A 101 27.76 -0.46 6.21
N SER A 102 28.40 -1.15 7.15
CA SER A 102 28.54 -0.62 8.50
C SER A 102 29.32 0.70 8.50
N THR A 103 28.81 1.69 9.17
CA THR A 103 29.45 2.98 9.28
C THR A 103 29.83 3.26 10.71
#